data_a57fd36743d2d95f8bb3631c8d8589e2
#
_entry.id   a57fd36743d2d95f8bb3631c8d8589e2
#
_cell.length_a   1.000
_cell.length_b   1.000
_cell.length_c   1.000
_cell.angle_alpha   90.00
_cell.angle_beta   90.00
_cell.angle_gamma   90.00
#
_symmetry.space_group_name_H-M   'P 1'
#
loop_
_entity.id
_entity.type
_entity.pdbx_description
1 polymer ?
#
loop_
_entity_poly.entity_id
_entity_poly.type
_entity_poly.pdbx_seq_one_letter_code
_entity_poly.pdbx_strand_id
1 'polypeptide(L)'
;MSIFVHGDNILQKENHNTKYRDAKSRQYLTEIRSKYEEWKQENLSLTGPLIEPSPDDKTIIERRVELFNQYKDFIDQQKYAEQFDSRSNLHSSALEEFMYYLFKDMVSDYSDDALIGKSRAFKDLSFKSENYQGMLALPGTLLEVKDYDFVIGATINATFHCKGKSSGDTESFDMPAIAIECKTYLDKTMLESCSTTGEQLKKNNPNALYIVVAERLKLSEAVNL
;
A
#
# COMPACT_ATOMS: atom_id res chain seq x y z
N MET A 1 -3.58 2.37 9.76
CA MET A 1 -3.09 2.66 8.41
C MET A 1 -1.73 3.37 8.51
N SER A 2 -0.75 3.02 7.70
CA SER A 2 0.54 3.73 7.65
C SER A 2 0.69 4.45 6.32
N ILE A 3 1.09 5.71 6.37
CA ILE A 3 1.39 6.56 5.22
C ILE A 3 2.88 6.47 4.89
N PHE A 4 3.74 6.55 5.90
CA PHE A 4 5.20 6.51 5.76
C PHE A 4 5.74 5.10 6.00
N VAL A 5 5.33 4.18 5.14
CA VAL A 5 5.60 2.71 5.29
C VAL A 5 7.09 2.40 5.34
N HIS A 6 7.88 3.11 4.53
CA HIS A 6 9.32 2.93 4.49
C HIS A 6 9.99 3.50 5.74
N GLY A 7 9.57 4.68 6.16
CA GLY A 7 10.01 5.29 7.42
C GLY A 7 9.73 4.41 8.63
N ASP A 8 8.52 3.83 8.71
CA ASP A 8 8.13 2.89 9.75
C ASP A 8 8.95 1.59 9.70
N ASN A 9 9.26 1.09 8.50
CA ASN A 9 10.10 -0.08 8.30
C ASN A 9 11.53 0.16 8.80
N ILE A 10 12.12 1.33 8.53
CA ILE A 10 13.43 1.72 9.07
C ILE A 10 13.36 1.80 10.61
N LEU A 11 12.35 2.48 11.16
CA LEU A 11 12.15 2.63 12.61
C LEU A 11 12.00 1.27 13.30
N GLN A 12 11.27 0.33 12.69
CA GLN A 12 11.12 -1.02 13.21
C GLN A 12 12.46 -1.77 13.28
N LYS A 13 13.36 -1.57 12.28
CA LYS A 13 14.69 -2.16 12.30
C LYS A 13 15.59 -1.53 13.34
N GLU A 14 15.55 -0.21 13.49
CA GLU A 14 16.29 0.52 14.52
C GLU A 14 15.90 0.06 15.93
N ASN A 15 14.63 -0.26 16.16
CA ASN A 15 14.10 -0.69 17.45
C ASN A 15 14.02 -2.20 17.63
N HIS A 16 14.46 -3.00 16.64
CA HIS A 16 14.36 -4.46 16.71
C HIS A 16 15.17 -5.03 17.90
N ASN A 17 14.57 -5.91 18.69
CA ASN A 17 15.15 -6.38 19.94
C ASN A 17 16.39 -7.28 19.79
N THR A 18 16.52 -8.00 18.69
CA THR A 18 17.59 -9.01 18.47
C THR A 18 18.36 -8.81 17.17
N LYS A 19 17.72 -8.39 16.08
CA LYS A 19 18.36 -8.19 14.78
C LYS A 19 18.90 -6.76 14.65
N TYR A 20 19.86 -6.57 13.76
CA TYR A 20 20.40 -5.25 13.38
C TYR A 20 21.04 -4.48 14.55
N ARG A 21 21.59 -5.18 15.56
CA ARG A 21 22.20 -4.57 16.74
C ARG A 21 23.72 -4.43 16.65
N ASP A 22 24.33 -5.09 15.72
CA ASP A 22 25.76 -4.96 15.46
C ASP A 22 26.11 -3.56 14.95
N ALA A 23 27.36 -3.15 15.15
CA ALA A 23 27.83 -1.80 14.83
C ALA A 23 27.63 -1.44 13.35
N LYS A 24 27.82 -2.42 12.44
CA LYS A 24 27.67 -2.24 10.99
C LYS A 24 26.20 -1.99 10.61
N SER A 25 25.26 -2.81 11.12
CA SER A 25 23.83 -2.59 10.90
C SER A 25 23.38 -1.24 11.42
N ARG A 26 23.85 -0.83 12.59
CA ARG A 26 23.50 0.47 13.19
C ARG A 26 24.03 1.64 12.38
N GLN A 27 25.27 1.57 11.93
CA GLN A 27 25.82 2.57 11.05
C GLN A 27 24.99 2.69 9.75
N TYR A 28 24.69 1.57 9.10
CA TYR A 28 23.94 1.55 7.87
C TYR A 28 22.51 2.07 8.03
N LEU A 29 21.83 1.73 9.12
CA LEU A 29 20.51 2.26 9.42
C LEU A 29 20.56 3.78 9.63
N THR A 30 21.59 4.32 10.27
CA THR A 30 21.78 5.76 10.43
C THR A 30 21.99 6.46 9.09
N GLU A 31 22.82 5.89 8.19
CA GLU A 31 23.03 6.39 6.85
C GLU A 31 21.73 6.41 6.03
N ILE A 32 20.99 5.29 6.06
CA ILE A 32 19.71 5.14 5.36
C ILE A 32 18.65 6.10 5.93
N ARG A 33 18.56 6.25 7.25
CA ARG A 33 17.65 7.20 7.91
C ARG A 33 17.90 8.62 7.45
N SER A 34 19.16 9.06 7.43
CA SER A 34 19.52 10.40 7.00
C SER A 34 19.06 10.67 5.55
N LYS A 35 19.33 9.72 4.64
CA LYS A 35 18.90 9.85 3.24
C LYS A 35 17.40 9.75 3.04
N TYR A 36 16.73 8.93 3.85
CA TYR A 36 15.28 8.85 3.88
C TYR A 36 14.64 10.18 4.28
N GLU A 37 15.13 10.85 5.33
CA GLU A 37 14.58 12.12 5.77
C GLU A 37 14.78 13.23 4.71
N GLU A 38 15.94 13.25 4.01
CA GLU A 38 16.17 14.14 2.88
C GLU A 38 15.13 13.91 1.77
N TRP A 39 14.99 12.66 1.31
CA TRP A 39 14.03 12.25 0.29
C TRP A 39 12.58 12.56 0.66
N LYS A 40 12.19 12.29 1.91
CA LYS A 40 10.87 12.60 2.45
C LYS A 40 10.59 14.10 2.43
N GLN A 41 11.51 14.91 2.94
CA GLN A 41 11.33 16.37 3.01
C GLN A 41 11.24 17.01 1.62
N GLU A 42 12.07 16.57 0.67
CA GLU A 42 11.99 17.03 -0.71
C GLU A 42 10.64 16.69 -1.35
N ASN A 43 10.13 15.46 -1.19
CA ASN A 43 8.81 15.08 -1.69
C ASN A 43 7.66 15.85 -1.02
N LEU A 44 7.74 16.11 0.29
CA LEU A 44 6.72 16.87 1.01
C LEU A 44 6.71 18.36 0.63
N SER A 45 7.85 18.91 0.19
CA SER A 45 7.93 20.29 -0.28
C SER A 45 7.31 20.52 -1.67
N LEU A 46 7.12 19.46 -2.45
CA LEU A 46 6.45 19.52 -3.76
C LEU A 46 4.94 19.46 -3.59
N THR A 47 4.21 20.32 -4.31
CA THR A 47 2.74 20.32 -4.37
C THR A 47 2.27 19.88 -5.75
N GLY A 48 1.29 19.00 -5.80
CA GLY A 48 0.69 18.45 -7.03
C GLY A 48 1.24 17.05 -7.37
N PRO A 49 0.66 16.39 -8.41
CA PRO A 49 -0.47 16.89 -9.20
C PRO A 49 -1.77 17.02 -8.38
N LEU A 50 -2.66 17.90 -8.86
CA LEU A 50 -4.01 18.10 -8.33
C LEU A 50 -5.06 17.44 -9.25
N ILE A 51 -6.35 17.52 -8.90
CA ILE A 51 -7.45 17.00 -9.74
C ILE A 51 -7.54 17.79 -11.05
N GLU A 52 -7.48 19.12 -10.97
CA GLU A 52 -7.46 19.96 -12.16
C GLU A 52 -6.07 19.87 -12.82
N PRO A 53 -5.96 19.28 -14.03
CA PRO A 53 -4.68 19.11 -14.70
C PRO A 53 -3.95 20.43 -14.95
N SER A 54 -2.69 20.45 -14.62
CA SER A 54 -1.80 21.61 -14.80
C SER A 54 -0.65 21.32 -15.78
N PRO A 55 -0.18 22.29 -16.56
CA PRO A 55 1.04 22.15 -17.37
C PRO A 55 2.27 21.74 -16.56
N ASP A 56 2.30 22.06 -15.26
CA ASP A 56 3.41 21.75 -14.36
C ASP A 56 3.39 20.32 -13.82
N ASP A 57 2.26 19.58 -13.93
CA ASP A 57 2.10 18.23 -13.38
C ASP A 57 3.17 17.28 -13.86
N LYS A 58 3.50 17.34 -15.16
CA LYS A 58 4.56 16.52 -15.74
C LYS A 58 5.90 16.78 -15.05
N THR A 59 6.26 18.03 -14.86
CA THR A 59 7.53 18.42 -14.21
C THR A 59 7.57 17.97 -12.76
N ILE A 60 6.46 18.10 -12.04
CA ILE A 60 6.33 17.66 -10.65
C ILE A 60 6.48 16.12 -10.55
N ILE A 61 5.80 15.38 -11.42
CA ILE A 61 5.90 13.91 -11.44
C ILE A 61 7.32 13.48 -11.80
N GLU A 62 7.94 14.07 -12.82
CA GLU A 62 9.31 13.77 -13.22
C GLU A 62 10.29 14.06 -12.07
N ARG A 63 10.10 15.18 -11.34
CA ARG A 63 10.95 15.48 -10.17
C ARG A 63 10.77 14.45 -9.04
N ARG A 64 9.53 14.02 -8.75
CA ARG A 64 9.27 12.95 -7.76
C ARG A 64 9.93 11.63 -8.16
N VAL A 65 9.85 11.25 -9.43
CA VAL A 65 10.51 10.05 -9.97
C VAL A 65 12.02 10.16 -9.86
N GLU A 66 12.61 11.32 -10.17
CA GLU A 66 14.04 11.56 -10.03
C GLU A 66 14.49 11.39 -8.57
N LEU A 67 13.78 12.00 -7.62
CA LEU A 67 14.02 11.85 -6.18
C LEU A 67 13.95 10.41 -5.71
N PHE A 68 12.95 9.66 -6.20
CA PHE A 68 12.80 8.24 -5.90
C PHE A 68 13.99 7.44 -6.45
N ASN A 69 14.38 7.65 -7.70
CA ASN A 69 15.49 6.94 -8.31
C ASN A 69 16.81 7.22 -7.57
N GLN A 70 17.08 8.48 -7.22
CA GLN A 70 18.28 8.85 -6.45
C GLN A 70 18.31 8.15 -5.08
N TYR A 71 17.18 8.11 -4.40
CA TYR A 71 17.07 7.41 -3.12
C TYR A 71 17.20 5.89 -3.28
N LYS A 72 16.57 5.30 -4.31
CA LYS A 72 16.68 3.86 -4.62
C LYS A 72 18.11 3.48 -4.96
N ASP A 73 18.79 4.23 -5.79
CA ASP A 73 20.20 3.98 -6.14
C ASP A 73 21.10 4.01 -4.90
N PHE A 74 20.76 4.83 -3.92
CA PHE A 74 21.48 4.85 -2.64
C PHE A 74 21.21 3.59 -1.82
N ILE A 75 19.94 3.22 -1.57
CA ILE A 75 19.63 2.06 -0.70
C ILE A 75 19.92 0.72 -1.38
N ASP A 76 19.94 0.65 -2.71
CA ASP A 76 20.22 -0.58 -3.48
C ASP A 76 21.74 -0.86 -3.63
N GLN A 77 22.62 -0.03 -3.04
CA GLN A 77 24.04 -0.34 -3.00
C GLN A 77 24.27 -1.70 -2.37
N GLN A 78 25.21 -2.47 -2.92
CA GLN A 78 25.51 -3.83 -2.52
C GLN A 78 25.71 -3.99 -0.99
N LYS A 79 26.36 -3.01 -0.35
CA LYS A 79 26.60 -3.02 1.11
C LYS A 79 25.32 -3.07 1.95
N TYR A 80 24.24 -2.39 1.48
CA TYR A 80 22.94 -2.39 2.16
C TYR A 80 22.11 -3.61 1.77
N ALA A 81 22.13 -4.02 0.50
CA ALA A 81 21.42 -5.19 0.00
C ALA A 81 21.90 -6.50 0.66
N GLU A 82 23.21 -6.61 0.95
CA GLU A 82 23.78 -7.75 1.69
C GLU A 82 23.40 -7.74 3.18
N GLN A 83 23.26 -6.55 3.79
CA GLN A 83 22.94 -6.42 5.21
C GLN A 83 21.43 -6.52 5.48
N PHE A 84 20.62 -6.02 4.56
CA PHE A 84 19.16 -6.00 4.65
C PHE A 84 18.56 -6.76 3.48
N ASP A 85 18.46 -8.07 3.60
CA ASP A 85 17.97 -8.97 2.57
C ASP A 85 16.50 -8.68 2.17
N SER A 86 16.02 -9.36 1.15
CA SER A 86 14.64 -9.19 0.62
C SER A 86 13.55 -9.46 1.67
N ARG A 87 13.82 -10.27 2.70
CA ARG A 87 12.88 -10.56 3.79
C ARG A 87 12.73 -9.39 4.76
N SER A 88 13.63 -8.43 4.68
CA SER A 88 13.60 -7.24 5.54
C SER A 88 12.57 -6.20 5.10
N ASN A 89 12.04 -6.29 3.87
CA ASN A 89 11.17 -5.31 3.21
C ASN A 89 11.76 -3.88 3.12
N LEU A 90 13.05 -3.70 3.39
CA LEU A 90 13.66 -2.37 3.36
C LEU A 90 13.61 -1.77 1.95
N HIS A 91 13.96 -2.57 0.94
CA HIS A 91 14.04 -2.10 -0.45
C HIS A 91 12.68 -1.97 -1.11
N SER A 92 11.71 -2.85 -0.80
CA SER A 92 10.36 -2.83 -1.39
C SER A 92 9.47 -1.73 -0.83
N SER A 93 9.56 -1.45 0.47
CA SER A 93 8.71 -0.47 1.13
C SER A 93 8.92 0.98 0.63
N ALA A 94 10.08 1.28 0.01
CA ALA A 94 10.33 2.58 -0.59
C ALA A 94 9.37 2.87 -1.76
N LEU A 95 9.08 1.87 -2.61
CA LEU A 95 8.11 2.01 -3.70
C LEU A 95 6.67 2.15 -3.16
N GLU A 96 6.33 1.44 -2.08
CA GLU A 96 5.02 1.58 -1.44
C GLU A 96 4.80 3.02 -0.92
N GLU A 97 5.81 3.62 -0.26
CA GLU A 97 5.74 5.00 0.22
C GLU A 97 5.77 6.02 -0.92
N PHE A 98 6.48 5.73 -2.01
CA PHE A 98 6.51 6.60 -3.19
C PHE A 98 5.12 6.81 -3.80
N MET A 99 4.24 5.81 -3.75
CA MET A 99 2.84 5.96 -4.18
C MET A 99 2.12 7.06 -3.39
N TYR A 100 2.39 7.18 -2.09
CA TYR A 100 1.81 8.27 -1.30
C TYR A 100 2.20 9.65 -1.85
N TYR A 101 3.48 9.87 -2.15
CA TYR A 101 3.92 11.16 -2.68
C TYR A 101 3.32 11.47 -4.06
N LEU A 102 3.08 10.47 -4.89
CA LEU A 102 2.45 10.68 -6.20
C LEU A 102 0.99 11.12 -6.09
N PHE A 103 0.25 10.63 -5.09
CA PHE A 103 -1.20 10.80 -5.03
C PHE A 103 -1.68 11.72 -3.90
N LYS A 104 -0.83 12.09 -2.93
CA LYS A 104 -1.23 12.80 -1.71
C LYS A 104 -2.02 14.09 -1.98
N ASP A 105 -1.54 14.92 -2.91
CA ASP A 105 -2.12 16.23 -3.16
C ASP A 105 -3.43 16.12 -3.95
N MET A 106 -3.49 15.23 -4.95
CA MET A 106 -4.71 14.94 -5.70
C MET A 106 -5.81 14.37 -4.80
N VAL A 107 -5.45 13.45 -3.89
CA VAL A 107 -6.43 12.85 -2.98
C VAL A 107 -6.91 13.86 -1.94
N SER A 108 -6.03 14.68 -1.38
CA SER A 108 -6.39 15.74 -0.44
C SER A 108 -7.24 16.84 -1.11
N ASP A 109 -6.97 17.17 -2.37
CA ASP A 109 -7.77 18.10 -3.17
C ASP A 109 -9.19 17.57 -3.45
N TYR A 110 -9.35 16.23 -3.52
CA TYR A 110 -10.64 15.57 -3.67
C TYR A 110 -11.43 15.50 -2.36
N SER A 111 -10.81 15.06 -1.27
CA SER A 111 -11.46 14.93 0.05
C SER A 111 -10.43 14.74 1.15
N ASP A 112 -10.56 15.50 2.24
CA ASP A 112 -9.77 15.36 3.45
C ASP A 112 -10.06 14.04 4.20
N ASP A 113 -11.25 13.44 3.98
CA ASP A 113 -11.68 12.18 4.60
C ASP A 113 -11.32 10.95 3.75
N ALA A 114 -10.67 11.14 2.60
CA ALA A 114 -10.30 10.04 1.75
C ALA A 114 -9.25 9.13 2.40
N LEU A 115 -9.45 7.82 2.25
CA LEU A 115 -8.47 6.83 2.62
C LEU A 115 -7.29 6.89 1.64
N ILE A 116 -6.07 7.02 2.16
CA ILE A 116 -4.84 6.96 1.36
C ILE A 116 -3.71 6.28 2.15
N GLY A 117 -3.05 5.29 1.57
CA GLY A 117 -1.89 4.60 2.14
C GLY A 117 -2.04 3.08 2.19
N LYS A 118 -1.13 2.41 2.91
CA LYS A 118 -1.17 0.95 3.10
C LYS A 118 -2.38 0.56 3.95
N SER A 119 -3.20 -0.36 3.46
CA SER A 119 -4.42 -0.77 4.16
C SER A 119 -4.74 -2.25 3.99
N ARG A 120 -5.42 -2.78 5.02
CA ARG A 120 -6.14 -4.06 4.99
C ARG A 120 -7.57 -3.78 4.53
N ALA A 121 -7.76 -3.73 3.22
CA ALA A 121 -9.02 -3.33 2.65
C ALA A 121 -9.96 -4.52 2.39
N PHE A 122 -11.23 -4.19 2.17
CA PHE A 122 -12.31 -5.12 1.91
C PHE A 122 -11.97 -6.10 0.79
N LYS A 123 -12.19 -7.38 1.05
CA LYS A 123 -12.07 -8.47 0.09
C LYS A 123 -13.41 -9.13 -0.17
N ASP A 124 -14.13 -9.51 0.89
CA ASP A 124 -15.42 -10.19 0.78
C ASP A 124 -16.23 -10.06 2.08
N LEU A 125 -17.53 -10.26 2.00
CA LEU A 125 -18.45 -10.29 3.12
C LEU A 125 -19.29 -11.56 3.05
N SER A 126 -19.32 -12.31 4.12
CA SER A 126 -20.16 -13.50 4.27
C SER A 126 -20.95 -13.48 5.58
N PHE A 127 -21.92 -14.37 5.70
CA PHE A 127 -22.73 -14.55 6.91
C PHE A 127 -22.48 -15.95 7.47
N LYS A 128 -21.98 -16.00 8.69
CA LYS A 128 -21.56 -17.27 9.33
C LYS A 128 -22.17 -17.37 10.72
N SER A 129 -23.45 -17.68 10.78
CA SER A 129 -24.12 -18.04 12.02
C SER A 129 -23.92 -19.53 12.34
N GLU A 130 -23.84 -19.87 13.62
CA GLU A 130 -23.64 -21.24 14.06
C GLU A 130 -24.82 -22.18 13.66
N ASN A 131 -26.04 -21.61 13.66
CA ASN A 131 -27.26 -22.33 13.32
C ASN A 131 -28.36 -21.35 12.86
N TYR A 132 -29.47 -21.89 12.38
CA TYR A 132 -30.59 -21.08 11.89
C TYR A 132 -31.22 -20.18 12.95
N GLN A 133 -31.30 -20.60 14.20
CA GLN A 133 -31.85 -19.80 15.29
C GLN A 133 -30.93 -18.62 15.60
N GLY A 134 -29.61 -18.84 15.63
CA GLY A 134 -28.61 -17.79 15.78
C GLY A 134 -28.71 -16.77 14.64
N MET A 135 -28.90 -17.23 13.40
CA MET A 135 -29.06 -16.34 12.24
C MET A 135 -30.30 -15.45 12.33
N LEU A 136 -31.37 -15.90 12.97
CA LEU A 136 -32.58 -15.09 13.19
C LEU A 136 -32.40 -14.00 14.28
N ALA A 137 -31.37 -14.14 15.11
CA ALA A 137 -31.05 -13.18 16.16
C ALA A 137 -30.04 -12.14 15.67
N LEU A 138 -28.94 -12.59 15.08
CA LEU A 138 -27.86 -11.78 14.51
C LEU A 138 -27.45 -12.35 13.15
N PRO A 139 -27.12 -11.52 12.16
CA PRO A 139 -26.70 -12.01 10.83
C PRO A 139 -25.43 -12.86 10.85
N GLY A 140 -24.54 -12.63 11.84
CA GLY A 140 -23.25 -13.33 11.93
C GLY A 140 -22.31 -12.92 10.80
N THR A 141 -22.11 -11.63 10.62
CA THR A 141 -21.24 -11.08 9.57
C THR A 141 -19.80 -11.52 9.75
N LEU A 142 -19.17 -11.91 8.66
CA LEU A 142 -17.73 -12.20 8.57
C LEU A 142 -17.13 -11.40 7.44
N LEU A 143 -16.33 -10.42 7.81
CA LEU A 143 -15.59 -9.57 6.91
C LEU A 143 -14.24 -10.22 6.58
N GLU A 144 -13.99 -10.48 5.30
CA GLU A 144 -12.67 -10.83 4.81
C GLU A 144 -11.95 -9.60 4.28
N VAL A 145 -10.70 -9.44 4.67
CA VAL A 145 -9.84 -8.34 4.24
C VAL A 145 -8.57 -8.86 3.57
N LYS A 146 -7.97 -8.02 2.70
CA LYS A 146 -6.71 -8.29 2.04
C LYS A 146 -5.75 -7.11 2.28
N ASP A 147 -4.49 -7.45 2.55
CA ASP A 147 -3.42 -6.45 2.61
C ASP A 147 -3.08 -5.99 1.19
N TYR A 148 -3.18 -4.68 0.94
CA TYR A 148 -2.70 -4.01 -0.26
C TYR A 148 -1.55 -3.08 0.09
N ASP A 149 -0.58 -2.97 -0.82
CA ASP A 149 0.60 -2.13 -0.61
C ASP A 149 0.25 -0.65 -0.58
N PHE A 150 -0.75 -0.25 -1.38
CA PHE A 150 -1.30 1.10 -1.35
C PHE A 150 -2.77 1.11 -1.80
N VAL A 151 -3.58 1.93 -1.12
CA VAL A 151 -5.02 2.06 -1.39
C VAL A 151 -5.40 3.53 -1.40
N ILE A 152 -6.27 3.91 -2.33
CA ILE A 152 -7.07 5.12 -2.29
C ILE A 152 -8.54 4.70 -2.24
N GLY A 153 -9.32 5.25 -1.31
CA GLY A 153 -10.70 4.81 -1.15
C GLY A 153 -11.42 5.54 -0.02
N ALA A 154 -12.29 4.81 0.67
CA ALA A 154 -13.04 5.34 1.80
C ALA A 154 -13.20 4.27 2.89
N THR A 155 -13.25 4.69 4.15
CA THR A 155 -13.64 3.81 5.26
C THR A 155 -15.16 3.78 5.37
N ILE A 156 -15.74 2.58 5.34
CA ILE A 156 -17.18 2.35 5.42
C ILE A 156 -17.52 1.76 6.80
N ASN A 157 -18.55 2.33 7.44
CA ASN A 157 -19.18 1.75 8.62
C ASN A 157 -20.56 1.19 8.21
N ALA A 158 -20.79 -0.09 8.46
CA ALA A 158 -22.02 -0.78 8.11
C ALA A 158 -22.59 -1.51 9.32
N THR A 159 -23.91 -1.47 9.48
CA THR A 159 -24.61 -2.24 10.51
C THR A 159 -25.67 -3.13 9.86
N PHE A 160 -25.66 -4.41 10.22
CA PHE A 160 -26.53 -5.43 9.67
C PHE A 160 -27.49 -5.91 10.76
N HIS A 161 -28.80 -5.81 10.51
CA HIS A 161 -29.84 -6.23 11.43
C HIS A 161 -30.72 -7.30 10.82
N CYS A 162 -31.12 -8.27 11.61
CA CYS A 162 -32.28 -9.11 11.26
C CYS A 162 -33.57 -8.29 11.37
N LYS A 163 -34.51 -8.54 10.46
CA LYS A 163 -35.80 -7.82 10.44
C LYS A 163 -36.48 -7.87 11.83
N GLY A 164 -36.83 -6.70 12.36
CA GLY A 164 -37.51 -6.58 13.67
C GLY A 164 -36.61 -6.73 14.89
N LYS A 165 -35.28 -6.76 14.72
CA LYS A 165 -34.30 -6.74 15.81
C LYS A 165 -33.64 -5.38 15.92
N SER A 166 -33.35 -4.93 17.14
CA SER A 166 -32.58 -3.72 17.42
C SER A 166 -31.09 -3.97 17.52
N SER A 167 -30.68 -5.19 17.87
CA SER A 167 -29.28 -5.63 17.87
C SER A 167 -28.84 -6.01 16.46
N GLY A 168 -27.59 -5.71 16.14
CA GLY A 168 -26.98 -6.03 14.83
C GLY A 168 -25.48 -6.12 14.92
N ASP A 169 -24.86 -6.66 13.86
CA ASP A 169 -23.41 -6.69 13.68
C ASP A 169 -22.97 -5.37 13.06
N THR A 170 -21.96 -4.72 13.64
CA THR A 170 -21.36 -3.49 13.12
C THR A 170 -19.94 -3.76 12.68
N GLU A 171 -19.66 -3.44 11.42
CA GLU A 171 -18.36 -3.62 10.78
C GLU A 171 -17.82 -2.26 10.31
N SER A 172 -16.51 -2.08 10.45
CA SER A 172 -15.79 -0.94 9.87
C SER A 172 -14.68 -1.46 8.97
N PHE A 173 -14.66 -1.04 7.72
CA PHE A 173 -13.69 -1.54 6.75
C PHE A 173 -13.34 -0.50 5.68
N ASP A 174 -12.13 -0.63 5.16
CA ASP A 174 -11.62 0.20 4.08
C ASP A 174 -12.07 -0.38 2.73
N MET A 175 -12.77 0.44 1.93
CA MET A 175 -13.23 0.07 0.59
C MET A 175 -12.33 0.76 -0.44
N PRO A 176 -11.55 0.00 -1.23
CA PRO A 176 -10.65 0.58 -2.21
C PRO A 176 -11.40 1.03 -3.47
N ALA A 177 -11.20 2.29 -3.88
CA ALA A 177 -11.49 2.75 -5.24
C ALA A 177 -10.30 2.43 -6.17
N ILE A 178 -9.08 2.58 -5.64
CA ILE A 178 -7.83 2.19 -6.31
C ILE A 178 -7.03 1.34 -5.33
N ALA A 179 -6.58 0.18 -5.78
CA ALA A 179 -5.65 -0.67 -5.06
C ALA A 179 -4.38 -0.86 -5.90
N ILE A 180 -3.22 -0.61 -5.30
CA ILE A 180 -1.92 -0.72 -5.96
C ILE A 180 -1.10 -1.81 -5.28
N GLU A 181 -0.52 -2.67 -6.09
CA GLU A 181 0.46 -3.69 -5.69
C GLU A 181 1.84 -3.26 -6.17
N CYS A 182 2.80 -3.15 -5.25
CA CYS A 182 4.16 -2.70 -5.53
C CYS A 182 5.12 -3.89 -5.59
N LYS A 183 5.92 -3.97 -6.64
CA LYS A 183 6.90 -5.06 -6.84
C LYS A 183 8.27 -4.50 -7.19
N THR A 184 9.32 -5.00 -6.57
CA THR A 184 10.72 -4.69 -6.99
C THR A 184 11.05 -5.33 -8.34
N TYR A 185 10.40 -6.44 -8.67
CA TYR A 185 10.40 -7.03 -10.01
C TYR A 185 9.07 -7.75 -10.24
N LEU A 186 8.69 -7.91 -11.49
CA LEU A 186 7.50 -8.61 -11.93
C LEU A 186 7.89 -9.75 -12.88
N ASP A 187 7.62 -10.99 -12.47
CA ASP A 187 7.72 -12.17 -13.30
C ASP A 187 6.33 -12.71 -13.66
N LYS A 188 6.28 -13.78 -14.46
CA LYS A 188 5.02 -14.39 -14.91
C LYS A 188 4.14 -14.85 -13.73
N THR A 189 4.71 -15.53 -12.75
CA THR A 189 3.97 -16.06 -11.58
C THR A 189 3.39 -14.92 -10.74
N MET A 190 4.15 -13.86 -10.54
CA MET A 190 3.68 -12.66 -9.85
C MET A 190 2.56 -11.97 -10.63
N LEU A 191 2.68 -11.87 -11.96
CA LEU A 191 1.63 -11.28 -12.80
C LEU A 191 0.33 -12.09 -12.72
N GLU A 192 0.39 -13.42 -12.79
CA GLU A 192 -0.77 -14.31 -12.63
C GLU A 192 -1.44 -14.13 -11.26
N SER A 193 -0.64 -14.04 -10.19
CA SER A 193 -1.14 -13.77 -8.84
C SER A 193 -1.81 -12.40 -8.72
N CYS A 194 -1.22 -11.37 -9.32
CA CYS A 194 -1.79 -10.03 -9.36
C CYS A 194 -3.09 -9.99 -10.16
N SER A 195 -3.17 -10.70 -11.31
CA SER A 195 -4.40 -10.83 -12.11
C SER A 195 -5.54 -11.42 -11.29
N THR A 196 -5.28 -12.54 -10.60
CA THR A 196 -6.28 -13.16 -9.70
C THR A 196 -6.75 -12.21 -8.60
N THR A 197 -5.84 -11.42 -8.03
CA THR A 197 -6.18 -10.40 -7.03
C THR A 197 -7.06 -9.31 -7.60
N GLY A 198 -6.74 -8.82 -8.81
CA GLY A 198 -7.54 -7.81 -9.51
C GLY A 198 -8.95 -8.31 -9.84
N GLU A 199 -9.08 -9.56 -10.29
CA GLU A 199 -10.38 -10.19 -10.54
C GLU A 199 -11.23 -10.29 -9.27
N GLN A 200 -10.63 -10.69 -8.13
CA GLN A 200 -11.32 -10.72 -6.84
C GLN A 200 -11.80 -9.35 -6.39
N LEU A 201 -10.95 -8.32 -6.52
CA LEU A 201 -11.33 -6.95 -6.20
C LEU A 201 -12.52 -6.50 -7.07
N LYS A 202 -12.44 -6.70 -8.38
CA LYS A 202 -13.49 -6.28 -9.33
C LYS A 202 -14.79 -7.06 -9.20
N LYS A 203 -14.75 -8.28 -8.69
CA LYS A 203 -15.97 -9.06 -8.39
C LYS A 203 -16.86 -8.35 -7.36
N ASN A 204 -16.25 -7.76 -6.35
CA ASN A 204 -16.96 -7.13 -5.23
C ASN A 204 -17.05 -5.60 -5.34
N ASN A 205 -16.16 -4.98 -6.12
CA ASN A 205 -16.20 -3.58 -6.50
C ASN A 205 -15.85 -3.42 -7.99
N PRO A 206 -16.81 -3.54 -8.90
CA PRO A 206 -16.58 -3.52 -10.35
C PRO A 206 -15.91 -2.24 -10.86
N ASN A 207 -16.12 -1.12 -10.16
CA ASN A 207 -15.56 0.18 -10.51
C ASN A 207 -14.16 0.43 -9.95
N ALA A 208 -13.66 -0.44 -9.07
CA ALA A 208 -12.32 -0.29 -8.53
C ALA A 208 -11.26 -0.49 -9.62
N LEU A 209 -10.16 0.26 -9.50
CA LEU A 209 -8.95 0.05 -10.29
C LEU A 209 -7.96 -0.80 -9.49
N TYR A 210 -7.38 -1.80 -10.17
CA TYR A 210 -6.25 -2.55 -9.64
C TYR A 210 -5.03 -2.29 -10.51
N ILE A 211 -3.96 -1.78 -9.90
CA ILE A 211 -2.75 -1.35 -10.60
C ILE A 211 -1.57 -2.13 -10.03
N VAL A 212 -0.71 -2.64 -10.90
CA VAL A 212 0.58 -3.24 -10.51
C VAL A 212 1.70 -2.31 -10.94
N VAL A 213 2.50 -1.88 -9.99
CA VAL A 213 3.70 -1.06 -10.24
C VAL A 213 4.93 -1.89 -9.95
N ALA A 214 5.82 -2.01 -10.93
CA ALA A 214 7.05 -2.79 -10.79
C ALA A 214 8.26 -1.95 -11.20
N GLU A 215 9.35 -2.04 -10.41
CA GLU A 215 10.62 -1.39 -10.73
C GLU A 215 11.31 -2.05 -11.93
N ARG A 216 11.15 -3.36 -12.09
CA ARG A 216 11.79 -4.15 -13.15
C ARG A 216 10.86 -5.22 -13.69
N LEU A 217 10.90 -5.46 -15.00
CA LEU A 217 10.21 -6.57 -15.63
C LEU A 217 11.17 -7.73 -15.84
N LYS A 218 10.77 -8.93 -15.41
CA LYS A 218 11.45 -10.22 -15.69
C LYS A 218 10.53 -11.14 -16.51
N LEU A 219 9.75 -10.54 -17.41
CA LEU A 219 8.89 -11.26 -18.33
C LEU A 219 9.73 -11.66 -19.55
N SER A 220 9.63 -12.92 -20.00
CA SER A 220 10.20 -13.34 -21.29
C SER A 220 9.37 -12.72 -22.41
N GLU A 221 9.98 -12.44 -23.57
CA GLU A 221 9.33 -11.87 -24.77
C GLU A 221 8.10 -12.66 -25.28
N ALA A 222 7.89 -13.87 -24.78
CA ALA A 222 6.75 -14.73 -25.13
C ALA A 222 5.46 -14.42 -24.34
N VAL A 223 5.46 -13.48 -23.39
CA VAL A 223 4.26 -13.06 -22.68
C VAL A 223 3.65 -11.87 -23.43
N ASN A 224 2.66 -12.16 -24.29
CA ASN A 224 1.81 -11.11 -24.83
C ASN A 224 0.95 -10.54 -23.68
N LEU A 225 1.14 -9.27 -23.38
CA LEU A 225 0.31 -8.50 -22.44
C LEU A 225 -1.02 -8.13 -23.09
#